data_1d120445f6e8ab42ecb44c8890a0c4bf
#
_entry.id   1d120445f6e8ab42ecb44c8890a0c4bf
#
_cell.length_a   1.000
_cell.length_b   1.000
_cell.length_c   1.000
_cell.angle_alpha   90.00
_cell.angle_beta   90.00
_cell.angle_gamma   90.00
#
_symmetry.space_group_name_H-M   'P 1'
#
loop_
_entity.id
_entity.type
_entity.pdbx_description
1 polymer ?
#
loop_
_entity_poly.entity_id
_entity_poly.type
_entity_poly.pdbx_seq_one_letter_code
_entity_poly.pdbx_strand_id
1 'polypeptide(L)'
;MLRRHHTTDTSPRTGPTRGPAMPGTPRWQEAAPGHTSHRRLTAFPYYGGKFVHLKFILPLLPQHYRHFCEPFGGSAAVLLNRPPAPIETYNDLDGEAVSFFTCLREHPTRLRRFLRATPYARQEFAAACRKDDIVSSLERARRFFIRAHQSFNALAQTTSPGQWSYARETSRRGMSAVVSQWLSGIERLPDVAERFRRVQLEHAPAIEVIRRYDAPDTLFYCDPPYPTEARQSQNTYAYEMSDTDHEELAEVLHHVEGTVAISGYRCPLMDRLYGDWRRVDAPPKRRRSRNGPRVESVWMSYGPHTD
;
A
#
# COMPACT_ATOMS: atom_id res chain seq x y z
N MET A 1 2.90 34.23 -76.86
CA MET A 1 3.65 34.29 -75.59
C MET A 1 2.70 34.72 -74.50
N LEU A 2 2.18 33.76 -73.72
CA LEU A 2 1.18 33.99 -72.71
C LEU A 2 1.82 33.68 -71.35
N ARG A 3 1.90 34.67 -70.47
CA ARG A 3 2.31 34.55 -69.07
C ARG A 3 1.14 34.08 -68.28
N ARG A 4 1.30 32.98 -67.52
CA ARG A 4 0.34 32.53 -66.48
C ARG A 4 0.74 33.12 -65.16
N HIS A 5 -0.20 33.85 -64.54
CA HIS A 5 -0.13 34.31 -63.15
C HIS A 5 -0.50 33.15 -62.19
N HIS A 6 0.40 32.83 -61.25
CA HIS A 6 0.08 32.02 -60.07
C HIS A 6 -0.41 32.94 -58.95
N THR A 7 -1.65 32.79 -58.59
CA THR A 7 -2.22 33.36 -57.35
C THR A 7 -1.95 32.40 -56.20
N THR A 8 -1.21 32.84 -55.19
CA THR A 8 -1.02 32.15 -53.92
C THR A 8 -2.15 32.53 -53.01
N ASP A 9 -3.01 31.55 -52.67
CA ASP A 9 -4.05 31.66 -51.66
C ASP A 9 -3.40 31.44 -50.28
N THR A 10 -3.35 32.50 -49.49
CA THR A 10 -2.90 32.47 -48.06
C THR A 10 -4.10 32.70 -47.15
N SER A 11 -4.88 31.63 -46.91
CA SER A 11 -5.87 31.64 -45.81
C SER A 11 -5.21 31.20 -44.52
N PRO A 12 -5.33 31.93 -43.38
CA PRO A 12 -4.79 31.51 -42.10
C PRO A 12 -5.69 30.40 -41.49
N ARG A 13 -5.08 29.23 -41.24
CA ARG A 13 -5.73 28.17 -40.43
C ARG A 13 -5.88 28.66 -39.02
N THR A 14 -7.08 28.98 -38.60
CA THR A 14 -7.47 29.18 -37.21
C THR A 14 -7.46 27.81 -36.47
N GLY A 15 -6.44 27.61 -35.62
CA GLY A 15 -6.42 26.51 -34.66
C GLY A 15 -7.58 26.64 -33.64
N PRO A 16 -7.98 25.55 -32.97
CA PRO A 16 -9.08 25.59 -32.03
C PRO A 16 -8.75 26.53 -30.87
N THR A 17 -9.55 27.58 -30.72
CA THR A 17 -9.54 28.48 -29.57
C THR A 17 -9.85 27.72 -28.31
N ARG A 18 -8.89 27.65 -27.37
CA ARG A 18 -9.14 27.20 -26.00
C ARG A 18 -10.17 28.13 -25.36
N GLY A 19 -11.34 27.60 -25.03
CA GLY A 19 -12.34 28.30 -24.26
C GLY A 19 -11.78 28.73 -22.90
N PRO A 20 -12.33 29.79 -22.26
CA PRO A 20 -11.88 30.27 -20.97
C PRO A 20 -12.02 29.16 -19.91
N ALA A 21 -10.95 28.93 -19.14
CA ALA A 21 -10.95 28.04 -17.99
C ALA A 21 -12.02 28.49 -16.99
N MET A 22 -12.86 27.59 -16.54
CA MET A 22 -13.89 27.86 -15.52
C MET A 22 -13.20 28.37 -14.24
N PRO A 23 -13.63 29.46 -13.63
CA PRO A 23 -13.07 29.96 -12.38
C PRO A 23 -13.44 29.00 -11.25
N GLY A 24 -12.43 28.38 -10.62
CA GLY A 24 -12.61 27.51 -9.45
C GLY A 24 -11.91 26.15 -9.46
N THR A 25 -11.33 25.73 -10.58
CA THR A 25 -10.53 24.47 -10.62
C THR A 25 -9.11 24.74 -10.11
N PRO A 26 -8.67 24.09 -9.02
CA PRO A 26 -7.29 24.21 -8.55
C PRO A 26 -6.31 23.71 -9.63
N ARG A 27 -5.21 24.44 -9.86
CA ARG A 27 -4.18 24.14 -10.89
C ARG A 27 -3.57 22.73 -10.82
N TRP A 28 -3.73 22.01 -9.69
CA TRP A 28 -3.24 20.64 -9.52
C TRP A 28 -4.19 19.56 -10.10
N GLN A 29 -5.37 19.94 -10.62
CA GLN A 29 -6.26 19.02 -11.35
C GLN A 29 -5.79 18.72 -12.78
N GLU A 30 -4.74 19.36 -13.28
CA GLU A 30 -4.14 19.03 -14.58
C GLU A 30 -3.40 17.69 -14.44
N ALA A 31 -3.91 16.73 -15.19
CA ALA A 31 -3.58 15.32 -15.22
C ALA A 31 -2.12 14.95 -14.91
N ALA A 32 -1.93 14.12 -13.89
CA ALA A 32 -0.73 13.31 -13.80
C ALA A 32 -0.61 12.44 -15.06
N PRO A 33 0.60 12.31 -15.67
CA PRO A 33 0.81 11.50 -16.86
C PRO A 33 0.33 10.07 -16.59
N GLY A 34 -0.52 9.56 -17.49
CA GLY A 34 -1.16 8.26 -17.36
C GLY A 34 -0.14 7.15 -17.10
N HIS A 35 -0.33 6.40 -16.03
CA HIS A 35 0.43 5.19 -15.76
C HIS A 35 0.02 4.10 -16.76
N THR A 36 0.87 3.82 -17.72
CA THR A 36 0.74 2.71 -18.69
C THR A 36 1.21 1.36 -18.15
N SER A 37 1.41 1.19 -16.84
CA SER A 37 1.81 -0.10 -16.29
C SER A 37 0.62 -0.84 -15.69
N HIS A 38 0.12 -1.83 -16.42
CA HIS A 38 -0.97 -2.72 -15.99
C HIS A 38 -0.56 -3.76 -14.92
N ARG A 39 0.69 -3.74 -14.43
CA ARG A 39 1.18 -4.70 -13.46
C ARG A 39 1.12 -4.13 -12.06
N ARG A 40 0.31 -4.77 -11.19
CA ARG A 40 0.23 -4.39 -9.79
C ARG A 40 1.57 -4.56 -9.08
N LEU A 41 1.96 -3.54 -8.31
CA LEU A 41 3.17 -3.52 -7.52
C LEU A 41 2.94 -4.12 -6.14
N THR A 42 3.94 -4.82 -5.63
CA THR A 42 4.04 -5.26 -4.25
C THR A 42 5.51 -5.24 -3.87
N ALA A 43 5.83 -4.60 -2.75
CA ALA A 43 7.20 -4.54 -2.24
C ALA A 43 7.60 -5.89 -1.64
N PHE A 44 6.75 -6.44 -0.79
CA PHE A 44 6.92 -7.73 -0.12
C PHE A 44 5.56 -8.28 0.32
N PRO A 45 5.43 -9.59 0.56
CA PRO A 45 4.28 -10.17 1.22
C PRO A 45 4.20 -9.66 2.67
N TYR A 46 3.01 -9.31 3.13
CA TYR A 46 2.77 -8.81 4.48
C TYR A 46 1.49 -9.40 5.02
N TYR A 47 1.50 -9.82 6.29
CA TYR A 47 0.30 -10.34 6.93
C TYR A 47 -0.78 -9.25 7.01
N GLY A 48 -2.01 -9.56 6.63
CA GLY A 48 -3.08 -8.56 6.54
C GLY A 48 -3.00 -7.62 5.33
N GLY A 49 -1.92 -7.71 4.51
CA GLY A 49 -1.70 -6.79 3.38
C GLY A 49 -2.84 -6.78 2.35
N LYS A 50 -3.19 -5.61 1.87
CA LYS A 50 -4.37 -5.33 1.02
C LYS A 50 -4.22 -5.67 -0.46
N PHE A 51 -3.09 -6.27 -0.88
CA PHE A 51 -2.84 -6.56 -2.29
C PHE A 51 -3.95 -7.36 -2.99
N VAL A 52 -4.56 -8.31 -2.28
CA VAL A 52 -5.66 -9.13 -2.82
C VAL A 52 -7.01 -8.38 -2.86
N HIS A 53 -7.13 -7.30 -2.10
CA HIS A 53 -8.32 -6.47 -1.98
C HIS A 53 -8.28 -5.19 -2.82
N LEU A 54 -7.17 -4.90 -3.54
CA LEU A 54 -7.00 -3.69 -4.32
C LEU A 54 -8.13 -3.43 -5.34
N LYS A 55 -8.67 -4.49 -5.97
CA LYS A 55 -9.80 -4.35 -6.91
C LYS A 55 -11.09 -3.84 -6.23
N PHE A 56 -11.23 -4.11 -4.94
CA PHE A 56 -12.33 -3.68 -4.13
C PHE A 56 -12.07 -2.29 -3.54
N ILE A 57 -10.90 -2.06 -2.97
CA ILE A 57 -10.56 -0.83 -2.22
C ILE A 57 -10.39 0.37 -3.16
N LEU A 58 -9.58 0.23 -4.24
CA LEU A 58 -9.20 1.38 -5.05
C LEU A 58 -10.39 2.14 -5.67
N PRO A 59 -11.47 1.49 -6.14
CA PRO A 59 -12.64 2.20 -6.67
C PRO A 59 -13.45 2.96 -5.61
N LEU A 60 -13.27 2.64 -4.32
CA LEU A 60 -13.97 3.31 -3.21
C LEU A 60 -13.30 4.62 -2.80
N LEU A 61 -12.00 4.79 -3.12
CA LEU A 61 -11.26 5.99 -2.76
C LEU A 61 -11.70 7.18 -3.62
N PRO A 62 -11.76 8.41 -3.08
CA PRO A 62 -12.06 9.61 -3.85
C PRO A 62 -11.03 9.80 -4.97
N GLN A 63 -11.46 10.47 -6.05
CA GLN A 63 -10.56 10.76 -7.18
C GLN A 63 -9.76 12.04 -6.99
N HIS A 64 -10.25 12.97 -6.14
CA HIS A 64 -9.69 14.31 -5.96
C HIS A 64 -9.27 14.52 -4.51
N TYR A 65 -7.98 14.60 -4.28
CA TYR A 65 -7.29 15.02 -3.06
C TYR A 65 -5.88 15.43 -3.45
N ARG A 66 -5.29 16.28 -2.65
CA ARG A 66 -3.92 16.75 -2.87
C ARG A 66 -2.91 15.87 -2.15
N HIS A 67 -3.24 15.43 -0.93
CA HIS A 67 -2.38 14.61 -0.11
C HIS A 67 -3.02 13.24 0.15
N PHE A 68 -2.24 12.18 -0.09
CA PHE A 68 -2.57 10.82 0.31
C PHE A 68 -1.67 10.39 1.47
N CYS A 69 -2.26 10.04 2.59
CA CYS A 69 -1.55 9.58 3.78
C CYS A 69 -1.99 8.16 4.13
N GLU A 70 -1.03 7.24 4.26
CA GLU A 70 -1.22 5.85 4.69
C GLU A 70 -0.53 5.65 6.06
N PRO A 71 -1.22 5.93 7.21
CA PRO A 71 -0.63 5.90 8.55
C PRO A 71 -0.28 4.50 9.06
N PHE A 72 -0.88 3.46 8.48
CA PHE A 72 -0.64 2.04 8.74
C PHE A 72 -0.22 1.36 7.44
N GLY A 73 0.98 1.67 6.97
CA GLY A 73 1.37 1.39 5.60
C GLY A 73 1.70 -0.06 5.29
N GLY A 74 2.28 -0.81 6.22
CA GLY A 74 2.69 -2.20 6.02
C GLY A 74 3.49 -2.39 4.73
N SER A 75 2.96 -3.19 3.80
CA SER A 75 3.58 -3.37 2.47
C SER A 75 3.30 -2.25 1.47
N ALA A 76 2.65 -1.17 1.87
CA ALA A 76 2.23 -0.05 1.03
C ALA A 76 1.37 -0.48 -0.17
N ALA A 77 0.53 -1.50 0.00
CA ALA A 77 -0.19 -2.10 -1.11
C ALA A 77 -1.14 -1.11 -1.80
N VAL A 78 -1.82 -0.24 -1.04
CA VAL A 78 -2.74 0.76 -1.59
C VAL A 78 -1.95 1.90 -2.21
N LEU A 79 -0.99 2.47 -1.51
CA LEU A 79 -0.12 3.56 -1.99
C LEU A 79 0.58 3.21 -3.31
N LEU A 80 1.12 1.99 -3.42
CA LEU A 80 1.84 1.53 -4.62
C LEU A 80 0.94 1.38 -5.85
N ASN A 81 -0.35 1.12 -5.67
CA ASN A 81 -1.23 0.69 -6.76
C ASN A 81 -2.34 1.69 -7.12
N ARG A 82 -2.42 2.81 -6.41
CA ARG A 82 -3.27 3.94 -6.78
C ARG A 82 -2.50 4.94 -7.66
N PRO A 83 -3.20 5.80 -8.43
CA PRO A 83 -2.55 6.92 -9.11
C PRO A 83 -1.80 7.81 -8.10
N PRO A 84 -0.59 8.31 -8.41
CA PRO A 84 0.13 9.19 -7.51
C PRO A 84 -0.64 10.48 -7.20
N ALA A 85 -0.65 10.90 -5.93
CA ALA A 85 -1.09 12.23 -5.52
C ALA A 85 0.06 13.24 -5.61
N PRO A 86 -0.23 14.55 -5.61
CA PRO A 86 0.81 15.58 -5.51
C PRO A 86 1.71 15.42 -4.29
N ILE A 87 1.14 15.06 -3.14
CA ILE A 87 1.84 14.77 -1.89
C ILE A 87 1.43 13.38 -1.42
N GLU A 88 2.40 12.58 -0.97
CA GLU A 88 2.17 11.23 -0.48
C GLU A 88 3.01 10.94 0.75
N THR A 89 2.38 10.42 1.79
CA THR A 89 3.04 10.02 3.03
C THR A 89 2.75 8.56 3.34
N TYR A 90 3.81 7.82 3.60
CA TYR A 90 3.79 6.46 4.14
C TYR A 90 4.29 6.51 5.58
N ASN A 91 3.56 5.88 6.48
CA ASN A 91 4.00 5.65 7.85
C ASN A 91 3.76 4.20 8.25
N ASP A 92 4.63 3.68 9.09
CA ASP A 92 4.37 2.45 9.83
C ASP A 92 5.08 2.50 11.19
N LEU A 93 4.48 1.90 12.19
CA LEU A 93 5.11 1.71 13.51
C LEU A 93 6.19 0.64 13.46
N ASP A 94 6.16 -0.24 12.43
CA ASP A 94 7.20 -1.19 12.14
C ASP A 94 8.45 -0.52 11.54
N GLY A 95 9.40 -0.19 12.39
CA GLY A 95 10.67 0.38 11.96
C GLY A 95 11.47 -0.50 10.99
N GLU A 96 11.23 -1.81 10.91
CA GLU A 96 11.88 -2.67 9.92
C GLU A 96 11.27 -2.49 8.53
N ALA A 97 9.95 -2.32 8.42
CA ALA A 97 9.28 -1.97 7.17
C ALA A 97 9.71 -0.59 6.67
N VAL A 98 9.73 0.41 7.54
CA VAL A 98 10.22 1.76 7.21
C VAL A 98 11.68 1.72 6.78
N SER A 99 12.56 1.03 7.54
CA SER A 99 13.98 0.87 7.19
C SER A 99 14.19 0.17 5.84
N PHE A 100 13.34 -0.81 5.51
CA PHE A 100 13.37 -1.46 4.20
C PHE A 100 13.09 -0.47 3.07
N PHE A 101 12.02 0.32 3.16
CA PHE A 101 11.68 1.30 2.14
C PHE A 101 12.72 2.42 2.04
N THR A 102 13.28 2.87 3.17
CA THR A 102 14.38 3.83 3.19
C THR A 102 15.60 3.29 2.45
N CYS A 103 16.05 2.08 2.80
CA CYS A 103 17.19 1.43 2.15
C CYS A 103 16.92 1.15 0.65
N LEU A 104 15.70 0.73 0.30
CA LEU A 104 15.32 0.50 -1.10
C LEU A 104 15.37 1.78 -1.92
N ARG A 105 14.93 2.92 -1.37
CA ARG A 105 14.99 4.23 -2.02
C ARG A 105 16.43 4.75 -2.18
N GLU A 106 17.25 4.61 -1.14
CA GLU A 106 18.63 5.11 -1.13
C GLU A 106 19.59 4.23 -1.92
N HIS A 107 19.38 2.91 -1.91
CA HIS A 107 20.30 1.93 -2.46
C HIS A 107 19.63 0.86 -3.34
N PRO A 108 18.74 1.21 -4.30
CA PRO A 108 17.90 0.24 -5.02
C PRO A 108 18.72 -0.84 -5.74
N THR A 109 19.78 -0.45 -6.44
CA THR A 109 20.64 -1.37 -7.19
C THR A 109 21.45 -2.28 -6.27
N ARG A 110 21.97 -1.74 -5.16
CA ARG A 110 22.78 -2.52 -4.20
C ARG A 110 21.92 -3.54 -3.48
N LEU A 111 20.74 -3.14 -2.99
CA LEU A 111 19.80 -4.03 -2.31
C LEU A 111 19.34 -5.15 -3.26
N ARG A 112 18.92 -4.80 -4.48
CA ARG A 112 18.51 -5.80 -5.49
C ARG A 112 19.62 -6.78 -5.79
N ARG A 113 20.86 -6.32 -6.02
CA ARG A 113 22.02 -7.18 -6.27
C ARG A 113 22.29 -8.13 -5.09
N PHE A 114 22.19 -7.61 -3.87
CA PHE A 114 22.40 -8.39 -2.65
C PHE A 114 21.34 -9.47 -2.48
N LEU A 115 20.07 -9.13 -2.70
CA LEU A 115 18.96 -10.10 -2.66
C LEU A 115 19.05 -11.16 -3.77
N ARG A 116 19.47 -10.79 -4.99
CA ARG A 116 19.69 -11.77 -6.08
C ARG A 116 20.81 -12.76 -5.78
N ALA A 117 21.83 -12.34 -5.04
CA ALA A 117 22.91 -13.22 -4.58
C ALA A 117 22.52 -14.09 -3.37
N THR A 118 21.38 -13.78 -2.71
CA THR A 118 20.90 -14.54 -1.56
C THR A 118 20.07 -15.74 -2.01
N PRO A 119 20.44 -16.98 -1.65
CA PRO A 119 19.65 -18.16 -2.02
C PRO A 119 18.34 -18.25 -1.23
N TYR A 120 17.35 -18.93 -1.80
CA TYR A 120 16.17 -19.37 -1.05
C TYR A 120 16.57 -20.59 -0.20
N ALA A 121 16.99 -20.35 1.04
CA ALA A 121 17.60 -21.37 1.87
C ALA A 121 17.19 -21.27 3.35
N ARG A 122 16.96 -22.42 3.98
CA ARG A 122 16.59 -22.50 5.39
C ARG A 122 17.63 -21.85 6.32
N GLN A 123 18.92 -22.02 6.01
CA GLN A 123 20.00 -21.41 6.80
C GLN A 123 19.99 -19.87 6.70
N GLU A 124 19.76 -19.32 5.50
CA GLU A 124 19.60 -17.88 5.29
C GLU A 124 18.39 -17.33 6.06
N PHE A 125 17.28 -18.06 6.01
CA PHE A 125 16.09 -17.68 6.76
C PHE A 125 16.33 -17.71 8.27
N ALA A 126 16.97 -18.76 8.79
CA ALA A 126 17.32 -18.86 10.21
C ALA A 126 18.26 -17.74 10.65
N ALA A 127 19.26 -17.39 9.82
CA ALA A 127 20.13 -16.26 10.06
C ALA A 127 19.36 -14.93 10.05
N ALA A 128 18.41 -14.77 9.11
CA ALA A 128 17.58 -13.57 9.02
C ALA A 128 16.62 -13.38 10.22
N CYS A 129 16.28 -14.45 10.95
CA CYS A 129 15.47 -14.35 12.16
C CYS A 129 16.25 -13.80 13.36
N ARG A 130 17.59 -13.80 13.34
CA ARG A 130 18.38 -13.11 14.38
C ARG A 130 18.37 -11.61 14.11
N LYS A 131 18.16 -10.80 15.16
CA LYS A 131 18.01 -9.34 15.03
C LYS A 131 19.13 -8.56 15.74
N ASP A 132 19.94 -9.24 16.55
CA ASP A 132 20.90 -8.70 17.48
C ASP A 132 22.30 -8.41 16.88
N ASP A 133 22.60 -8.96 15.68
CA ASP A 133 23.89 -8.86 15.01
C ASP A 133 23.85 -8.05 13.69
N ILE A 134 22.89 -7.14 13.55
CA ILE A 134 22.70 -6.39 12.31
C ILE A 134 23.60 -5.15 12.28
N VAL A 135 24.59 -5.14 11.38
CA VAL A 135 25.63 -4.09 11.29
C VAL A 135 25.36 -3.01 10.25
N SER A 136 24.40 -3.17 9.35
CA SER A 136 24.11 -2.19 8.28
C SER A 136 22.65 -2.13 7.89
N SER A 137 22.21 -0.97 7.34
CA SER A 137 20.86 -0.79 6.78
C SER A 137 20.57 -1.76 5.63
N LEU A 138 21.58 -2.05 4.80
CA LEU A 138 21.47 -2.99 3.69
C LEU A 138 21.21 -4.43 4.17
N GLU A 139 21.94 -4.88 5.22
CA GLU A 139 21.73 -6.20 5.82
C GLU A 139 20.39 -6.28 6.56
N ARG A 140 19.98 -5.22 7.24
CA ARG A 140 18.64 -5.12 7.87
C ARG A 140 17.54 -5.29 6.81
N ALA A 141 17.60 -4.53 5.72
CA ALA A 141 16.64 -4.63 4.61
C ALA A 141 16.64 -6.02 3.96
N ARG A 142 17.82 -6.64 3.77
CA ARG A 142 17.94 -8.01 3.25
C ARG A 142 17.25 -9.02 4.16
N ARG A 143 17.55 -9.00 5.45
CA ARG A 143 16.95 -9.94 6.42
C ARG A 143 15.45 -9.75 6.56
N PHE A 144 14.98 -8.51 6.57
CA PHE A 144 13.54 -8.21 6.55
C PHE A 144 12.87 -8.84 5.31
N PHE A 145 13.43 -8.62 4.12
CA PHE A 145 12.89 -9.15 2.87
C PHE A 145 12.90 -10.69 2.83
N ILE A 146 13.95 -11.33 3.38
CA ILE A 146 14.02 -12.78 3.53
C ILE A 146 12.88 -13.28 4.43
N ARG A 147 12.69 -12.67 5.61
CA ARG A 147 11.60 -13.06 6.53
C ARG A 147 10.23 -12.87 5.88
N ALA A 148 10.00 -11.74 5.21
CA ALA A 148 8.73 -11.47 4.55
C ALA A 148 8.40 -12.51 3.46
N HIS A 149 9.38 -12.93 2.66
CA HIS A 149 9.15 -13.84 1.53
C HIS A 149 9.29 -15.32 1.86
N GLN A 150 10.10 -15.66 2.86
CA GLN A 150 10.42 -17.07 3.17
C GLN A 150 9.72 -17.59 4.43
N SER A 151 8.99 -16.74 5.18
CA SER A 151 8.17 -17.20 6.30
C SER A 151 6.82 -17.75 5.84
N PHE A 152 6.31 -18.70 6.59
CA PHE A 152 4.93 -19.15 6.46
C PHE A 152 3.97 -17.97 6.83
N ASN A 153 2.95 -17.73 6.00
CA ASN A 153 1.97 -16.65 6.15
C ASN A 153 2.54 -15.20 6.13
N ALA A 154 3.75 -15.00 5.60
CA ALA A 154 4.38 -13.67 5.48
C ALA A 154 4.53 -12.92 6.84
N LEU A 155 4.82 -13.65 7.90
CA LEU A 155 5.02 -13.15 9.26
C LEU A 155 6.43 -12.57 9.44
N ALA A 156 6.78 -11.52 8.71
CA ALA A 156 8.15 -10.97 8.68
C ALA A 156 8.71 -10.63 10.07
N GLN A 157 7.86 -10.22 11.01
CA GLN A 157 8.23 -9.67 12.31
C GLN A 157 8.20 -10.67 13.45
N THR A 158 7.16 -11.51 13.47
CA THR A 158 6.89 -12.47 14.53
C THR A 158 7.37 -13.87 14.16
N THR A 159 8.04 -14.02 13.00
CA THR A 159 8.51 -15.31 12.50
C THR A 159 9.71 -15.86 13.30
N SER A 160 9.80 -17.16 13.38
CA SER A 160 10.89 -17.92 13.98
C SER A 160 11.53 -18.87 12.97
N PRO A 161 12.75 -19.39 13.22
CA PRO A 161 13.43 -20.30 12.30
C PRO A 161 12.62 -21.54 11.88
N GLY A 162 11.69 -21.99 12.73
CA GLY A 162 10.79 -23.12 12.45
C GLY A 162 9.70 -22.83 11.42
N GLN A 163 9.45 -21.57 11.12
CA GLN A 163 8.37 -21.13 10.22
C GLN A 163 8.84 -20.91 8.77
N TRP A 164 9.93 -21.52 8.35
CA TRP A 164 10.39 -21.44 6.97
C TRP A 164 9.42 -22.11 5.99
N SER A 165 8.99 -21.35 4.98
CA SER A 165 8.08 -21.83 3.92
C SER A 165 8.82 -22.62 2.87
N TYR A 166 8.28 -23.76 2.45
CA TYR A 166 8.80 -24.56 1.35
C TYR A 166 7.68 -25.20 0.53
N ALA A 167 7.97 -25.51 -0.74
CA ALA A 167 7.03 -26.19 -1.61
C ALA A 167 7.51 -27.62 -1.86
N ARG A 168 6.62 -28.61 -1.67
CA ARG A 168 6.88 -30.04 -1.96
C ARG A 168 6.37 -30.43 -3.35
N GLU A 169 5.20 -29.94 -3.74
CA GLU A 169 4.48 -30.37 -4.94
C GLU A 169 4.14 -29.23 -5.89
N THR A 170 4.17 -27.98 -5.39
CA THR A 170 3.79 -26.84 -6.21
C THR A 170 4.98 -26.30 -7.00
N SER A 171 4.81 -26.21 -8.32
CA SER A 171 5.78 -25.61 -9.23
C SER A 171 5.20 -24.42 -9.98
N ARG A 172 6.03 -23.48 -10.36
CA ARG A 172 5.69 -22.33 -11.19
C ARG A 172 6.90 -21.93 -12.04
N ARG A 173 6.70 -21.73 -13.33
CA ARG A 173 7.77 -21.35 -14.27
C ARG A 173 8.95 -22.32 -14.27
N GLY A 174 8.68 -23.63 -14.18
CA GLY A 174 9.71 -24.68 -14.19
C GLY A 174 10.54 -24.77 -12.92
N MET A 175 10.14 -24.14 -11.82
CA MET A 175 10.83 -24.18 -10.52
C MET A 175 9.83 -24.25 -9.36
N SER A 176 10.32 -24.46 -8.14
CA SER A 176 9.49 -24.41 -6.93
C SER A 176 8.69 -23.10 -6.87
N ALA A 177 7.40 -23.17 -6.53
CA ALA A 177 6.52 -22.01 -6.50
C ALA A 177 7.02 -20.90 -5.55
N VAL A 178 7.58 -21.27 -4.38
CA VAL A 178 8.13 -20.29 -3.41
C VAL A 178 9.40 -19.64 -3.94
N VAL A 179 10.27 -20.35 -4.64
CA VAL A 179 11.45 -19.78 -5.30
C VAL A 179 11.04 -18.85 -6.43
N SER A 180 10.04 -19.22 -7.22
CA SER A 180 9.49 -18.34 -8.27
C SER A 180 8.90 -17.04 -7.71
N GLN A 181 8.24 -17.10 -6.55
CA GLN A 181 7.73 -15.91 -5.85
C GLN A 181 8.86 -15.02 -5.32
N TRP A 182 9.88 -15.62 -4.72
CA TRP A 182 11.10 -14.95 -4.24
C TRP A 182 11.76 -14.14 -5.37
N LEU A 183 12.10 -14.80 -6.47
CA LEU A 183 12.72 -14.16 -7.62
C LEU A 183 11.82 -13.06 -8.22
N SER A 184 10.52 -13.31 -8.35
CA SER A 184 9.57 -12.33 -8.85
C SER A 184 9.41 -11.12 -7.91
N GLY A 185 9.59 -11.29 -6.60
CA GLY A 185 9.63 -10.21 -5.63
C GLY A 185 10.83 -9.30 -5.87
N ILE A 186 12.02 -9.88 -6.00
CA ILE A 186 13.27 -9.14 -6.26
C ILE A 186 13.20 -8.36 -7.58
N GLU A 187 12.63 -8.94 -8.64
CA GLU A 187 12.53 -8.28 -9.95
C GLU A 187 11.55 -7.10 -9.97
N ARG A 188 10.68 -6.96 -8.99
CA ARG A 188 9.77 -5.80 -8.87
C ARG A 188 10.35 -4.62 -8.08
N LEU A 189 11.43 -4.84 -7.32
CA LEU A 189 11.99 -3.81 -6.46
C LEU A 189 12.38 -2.50 -7.18
N PRO A 190 12.91 -2.52 -8.42
CA PRO A 190 13.17 -1.27 -9.14
C PRO A 190 11.91 -0.40 -9.35
N ASP A 191 10.78 -1.00 -9.71
CA ASP A 191 9.51 -0.27 -9.93
C ASP A 191 8.97 0.27 -8.59
N VAL A 192 9.12 -0.50 -7.51
CA VAL A 192 8.76 -0.06 -6.15
C VAL A 192 9.65 1.10 -5.70
N ALA A 193 10.97 1.00 -5.92
CA ALA A 193 11.91 2.06 -5.58
C ALA A 193 11.57 3.36 -6.30
N GLU A 194 11.31 3.30 -7.62
CA GLU A 194 10.93 4.48 -8.40
C GLU A 194 9.64 5.11 -7.88
N ARG A 195 8.64 4.27 -7.55
CA ARG A 195 7.37 4.75 -6.99
C ARG A 195 7.55 5.45 -5.63
N PHE A 196 8.47 4.94 -4.79
CA PHE A 196 8.75 5.49 -3.45
C PHE A 196 9.63 6.75 -3.44
N ARG A 197 10.27 7.12 -4.55
CA ARG A 197 11.11 8.34 -4.64
C ARG A 197 10.35 9.62 -4.29
N ARG A 198 9.05 9.65 -4.51
CA ARG A 198 8.19 10.80 -4.29
C ARG A 198 7.39 10.74 -2.98
N VAL A 199 7.57 9.69 -2.18
CA VAL A 199 6.81 9.43 -0.95
C VAL A 199 7.61 9.94 0.25
N GLN A 200 6.96 10.68 1.14
CA GLN A 200 7.48 11.00 2.47
C GLN A 200 7.41 9.75 3.35
N LEU A 201 8.47 9.43 4.06
CA LEU A 201 8.54 8.29 4.97
C LEU A 201 8.52 8.80 6.42
N GLU A 202 7.57 8.30 7.19
CA GLU A 202 7.44 8.52 8.62
C GLU A 202 7.62 7.20 9.38
N HIS A 203 8.04 7.32 10.64
CA HIS A 203 8.10 6.22 11.60
C HIS A 203 7.65 6.77 12.96
N ALA A 204 6.35 6.84 13.15
CA ALA A 204 5.73 7.42 14.35
C ALA A 204 4.39 6.73 14.65
N PRO A 205 3.82 6.91 15.86
CA PRO A 205 2.45 6.52 16.15
C PRO A 205 1.48 7.11 15.11
N ALA A 206 0.55 6.28 14.61
CA ALA A 206 -0.36 6.68 13.52
C ALA A 206 -1.17 7.93 13.84
N ILE A 207 -1.63 8.08 15.09
CA ILE A 207 -2.40 9.23 15.55
C ILE A 207 -1.59 10.53 15.44
N GLU A 208 -0.29 10.50 15.75
CA GLU A 208 0.58 11.67 15.58
C GLU A 208 0.73 12.06 14.11
N VAL A 209 0.85 11.07 13.23
CA VAL A 209 0.95 11.29 11.78
C VAL A 209 -0.36 11.83 11.23
N ILE A 210 -1.50 11.28 11.65
CA ILE A 210 -2.83 11.78 11.26
C ILE A 210 -2.97 13.26 11.65
N ARG A 211 -2.71 13.61 12.91
CA ARG A 211 -2.79 15.01 13.39
C ARG A 211 -1.83 15.95 12.67
N ARG A 212 -0.61 15.45 12.30
CA ARG A 212 0.41 16.26 11.60
C ARG A 212 0.03 16.60 10.17
N TYR A 213 -0.66 15.70 9.49
CA TYR A 213 -0.98 15.83 8.07
C TYR A 213 -2.46 16.11 7.79
N ASP A 214 -3.23 16.42 8.85
CA ASP A 214 -4.63 16.75 8.72
C ASP A 214 -4.82 18.08 7.98
N ALA A 215 -5.61 18.03 6.92
CA ALA A 215 -6.02 19.18 6.12
C ALA A 215 -7.24 18.79 5.24
N PRO A 216 -8.06 19.76 4.81
CA PRO A 216 -9.29 19.48 4.03
C PRO A 216 -9.06 18.71 2.71
N ASP A 217 -7.85 18.77 2.15
CA ASP A 217 -7.47 18.12 0.90
C ASP A 217 -6.61 16.85 1.13
N THR A 218 -6.57 16.34 2.36
CA THR A 218 -5.92 15.06 2.72
C THR A 218 -6.90 13.90 2.68
N LEU A 219 -6.48 12.80 2.04
CA LEU A 219 -7.12 11.49 2.15
C LEU A 219 -6.26 10.59 3.03
N PHE A 220 -6.81 10.18 4.17
CA PHE A 220 -6.24 9.15 5.02
C PHE A 220 -6.78 7.78 4.62
N TYR A 221 -5.89 6.84 4.29
CA TYR A 221 -6.25 5.43 4.17
C TYR A 221 -5.68 4.66 5.36
N CYS A 222 -6.55 4.23 6.26
CA CYS A 222 -6.19 3.53 7.50
C CYS A 222 -6.44 2.02 7.38
N ASP A 223 -5.41 1.24 7.68
CA ASP A 223 -5.46 -0.22 7.76
C ASP A 223 -4.81 -0.70 9.05
N PRO A 224 -5.41 -0.35 10.22
CA PRO A 224 -4.85 -0.71 11.51
C PRO A 224 -4.87 -2.23 11.74
N PRO A 225 -4.08 -2.77 12.68
CA PRO A 225 -4.26 -4.13 13.20
C PRO A 225 -5.73 -4.33 13.60
N TYR A 226 -6.38 -5.37 13.06
CA TYR A 226 -7.81 -5.57 13.28
C TYR A 226 -8.13 -5.99 14.72
N PRO A 227 -9.30 -5.62 15.27
CA PRO A 227 -9.70 -6.02 16.60
C PRO A 227 -9.58 -7.52 16.83
N THR A 228 -9.16 -7.92 18.05
CA THR A 228 -8.88 -9.32 18.37
C THR A 228 -10.11 -10.21 18.20
N GLU A 229 -11.32 -9.71 18.53
CA GLU A 229 -12.57 -10.42 18.33
C GLU A 229 -12.89 -10.70 16.85
N ALA A 230 -12.40 -9.87 15.94
CA ALA A 230 -12.60 -10.02 14.49
C ALA A 230 -11.62 -11.03 13.86
N ARG A 231 -10.61 -11.54 14.60
CA ARG A 231 -9.54 -12.41 14.09
C ARG A 231 -9.64 -13.84 14.61
N GLN A 232 -8.94 -14.77 13.93
CA GLN A 232 -8.81 -16.18 14.38
C GLN A 232 -7.54 -16.41 15.20
N SER A 233 -6.50 -15.61 14.95
CA SER A 233 -5.21 -15.75 15.60
C SER A 233 -4.93 -14.51 16.44
N GLN A 234 -4.61 -14.72 17.69
CA GLN A 234 -4.08 -13.70 18.58
C GLN A 234 -2.58 -13.55 18.38
N ASN A 235 -2.01 -12.41 18.75
CA ASN A 235 -0.57 -12.12 18.69
C ASN A 235 0.06 -12.32 17.31
N THR A 236 -0.62 -11.86 16.24
CA THR A 236 -0.15 -12.02 14.87
C THR A 236 0.63 -10.81 14.38
N TYR A 237 0.25 -9.62 14.84
CA TYR A 237 0.98 -8.39 14.54
C TYR A 237 2.08 -8.17 15.57
N ALA A 238 3.18 -7.53 15.16
CA ALA A 238 4.23 -7.12 16.07
C ALA A 238 3.77 -5.97 17.02
N TYR A 239 2.86 -5.16 16.50
CA TYR A 239 2.22 -4.05 17.21
C TYR A 239 0.71 -4.28 17.17
N GLU A 240 0.20 -4.89 18.22
CA GLU A 240 -1.25 -5.12 18.38
C GLU A 240 -1.92 -3.83 18.85
N MET A 241 -3.22 -3.66 18.50
CA MET A 241 -4.06 -2.59 19.03
C MET A 241 -5.12 -3.19 19.95
N SER A 242 -5.27 -2.60 21.12
CA SER A 242 -6.38 -2.88 22.05
C SER A 242 -7.67 -2.20 21.58
N ASP A 243 -8.80 -2.58 22.19
CA ASP A 243 -10.08 -1.90 21.93
C ASP A 243 -9.99 -0.40 22.26
N THR A 244 -9.27 -0.04 23.34
CA THR A 244 -9.02 1.37 23.71
C THR A 244 -8.21 2.11 22.65
N ASP A 245 -7.19 1.47 22.05
CA ASP A 245 -6.43 2.08 20.95
C ASP A 245 -7.31 2.31 19.73
N HIS A 246 -8.27 1.41 19.47
CA HIS A 246 -9.25 1.59 18.38
C HIS A 246 -10.24 2.72 18.70
N GLU A 247 -10.65 2.88 19.96
CA GLU A 247 -11.51 3.98 20.40
C GLU A 247 -10.81 5.33 20.27
N GLU A 248 -9.53 5.42 20.68
CA GLU A 248 -8.74 6.64 20.54
C GLU A 248 -8.51 6.98 19.05
N LEU A 249 -8.21 5.99 18.22
CA LEU A 249 -8.08 6.19 16.77
C LEU A 249 -9.38 6.70 16.16
N ALA A 250 -10.53 6.11 16.52
CA ALA A 250 -11.83 6.53 16.00
C ALA A 250 -12.16 7.96 16.42
N GLU A 251 -11.92 8.34 17.67
CA GLU A 251 -12.10 9.72 18.15
C GLU A 251 -11.29 10.70 17.29
N VAL A 252 -10.03 10.42 17.03
CA VAL A 252 -9.19 11.27 16.18
C VAL A 252 -9.73 11.35 14.76
N LEU A 253 -10.09 10.21 14.16
CA LEU A 253 -10.54 10.14 12.77
C LEU A 253 -11.89 10.84 12.54
N HIS A 254 -12.76 10.95 13.56
CA HIS A 254 -14.01 11.71 13.47
C HIS A 254 -13.82 13.23 13.51
N HIS A 255 -12.64 13.70 13.97
CA HIS A 255 -12.36 15.13 14.14
C HIS A 255 -11.40 15.71 13.07
N VAL A 256 -10.88 14.88 12.15
CA VAL A 256 -10.01 15.38 11.07
C VAL A 256 -10.79 16.23 10.07
N GLU A 257 -10.14 17.25 9.51
CA GLU A 257 -10.67 18.05 8.40
C GLU A 257 -10.62 17.27 7.07
N GLY A 258 -9.68 16.33 6.96
CA GLY A 258 -9.50 15.48 5.80
C GLY A 258 -10.58 14.40 5.65
N THR A 259 -10.51 13.67 4.55
CA THR A 259 -11.37 12.51 4.31
C THR A 259 -10.69 11.22 4.74
N VAL A 260 -11.47 10.27 5.24
CA VAL A 260 -10.96 9.00 5.78
C VAL A 260 -11.60 7.81 5.10
N ALA A 261 -10.78 6.81 4.76
CA ALA A 261 -11.21 5.45 4.47
C ALA A 261 -10.47 4.49 5.42
N ILE A 262 -11.21 3.72 6.22
CA ILE A 262 -10.63 2.71 7.12
C ILE A 262 -11.10 1.32 6.73
N SER A 263 -10.14 0.38 6.60
CA SER A 263 -10.42 -1.03 6.31
C SER A 263 -10.42 -1.89 7.58
N GLY A 264 -11.26 -2.91 7.58
CA GLY A 264 -11.37 -3.83 8.73
C GLY A 264 -12.26 -5.02 8.44
N TYR A 265 -12.30 -5.97 9.38
CA TYR A 265 -13.38 -6.96 9.43
C TYR A 265 -14.53 -6.41 10.26
N ARG A 266 -15.74 -6.67 9.79
CA ARG A 266 -16.93 -6.29 10.55
C ARG A 266 -16.97 -7.02 11.88
N CYS A 267 -17.15 -6.26 12.97
CA CYS A 267 -17.37 -6.75 14.34
C CYS A 267 -18.11 -5.69 15.15
N PRO A 268 -18.67 -6.05 16.33
CA PRO A 268 -19.42 -5.11 17.18
C PRO A 268 -18.66 -3.83 17.50
N LEU A 269 -17.35 -3.92 17.74
CA LEU A 269 -16.51 -2.74 18.00
C LEU A 269 -16.49 -1.79 16.79
N MET A 270 -16.18 -2.31 15.58
CA MET A 270 -16.11 -1.49 14.37
C MET A 270 -17.48 -0.90 13.99
N ASP A 271 -18.56 -1.66 14.16
CA ASP A 271 -19.92 -1.16 13.92
C ASP A 271 -20.31 -0.05 14.94
N ARG A 272 -19.83 -0.11 16.19
CA ARG A 272 -20.01 0.96 17.19
C ARG A 272 -19.18 2.20 16.86
N LEU A 273 -17.91 2.02 16.45
CA LEU A 273 -16.98 3.13 16.23
C LEU A 273 -17.24 3.90 14.92
N TYR A 274 -17.71 3.23 13.88
CA TYR A 274 -17.88 3.81 12.54
C TYR A 274 -19.28 3.57 11.95
N GLY A 275 -20.29 3.34 12.80
CA GLY A 275 -21.66 3.06 12.35
C GLY A 275 -22.35 4.22 11.64
N ASP A 276 -21.88 5.45 11.86
CA ASP A 276 -22.31 6.69 11.21
C ASP A 276 -21.62 6.93 9.87
N TRP A 277 -20.61 6.12 9.50
CA TRP A 277 -19.90 6.25 8.23
C TRP A 277 -20.49 5.33 7.16
N ARG A 278 -20.32 5.74 5.90
CA ARG A 278 -20.64 4.87 4.77
C ARG A 278 -19.80 3.62 4.81
N ARG A 279 -20.44 2.44 4.88
CA ARG A 279 -19.76 1.14 4.80
C ARG A 279 -20.01 0.45 3.47
N VAL A 280 -18.97 -0.17 2.91
CA VAL A 280 -19.07 -1.09 1.79
C VAL A 280 -18.33 -2.38 2.12
N ASP A 281 -19.00 -3.51 1.90
CA ASP A 281 -18.48 -4.84 2.19
C ASP A 281 -17.95 -5.49 0.92
N ALA A 282 -16.78 -6.15 0.99
CA ALA A 282 -16.25 -6.89 -0.13
C ALA A 282 -17.12 -8.12 -0.44
N PRO A 283 -17.19 -8.55 -1.71
CA PRO A 283 -17.88 -9.77 -2.06
C PRO A 283 -17.36 -10.97 -1.27
N PRO A 284 -18.24 -11.84 -0.74
CA PRO A 284 -17.81 -12.98 0.08
C PRO A 284 -16.90 -13.90 -0.73
N LYS A 285 -15.74 -14.26 -0.13
CA LYS A 285 -14.83 -15.22 -0.76
C LYS A 285 -15.46 -16.62 -0.70
N ARG A 286 -15.40 -17.38 -1.82
CA ARG A 286 -15.94 -18.76 -1.94
C ARG A 286 -15.32 -19.79 -0.99
N ARG A 287 -14.30 -19.46 -0.21
CA ARG A 287 -13.70 -20.38 0.77
C ARG A 287 -14.51 -20.36 2.07
N ARG A 288 -15.11 -21.51 2.40
CA ARG A 288 -15.75 -21.75 3.70
C ARG A 288 -14.66 -21.76 4.79
N SER A 289 -14.65 -20.75 5.64
CA SER A 289 -13.98 -20.81 6.94
C SER A 289 -14.86 -21.59 7.90
N ARG A 290 -14.27 -22.38 8.83
CA ARG A 290 -15.02 -23.08 9.90
C ARG A 290 -15.82 -22.12 10.81
N ASN A 291 -15.42 -20.85 10.88
CA ASN A 291 -16.01 -19.82 11.75
C ASN A 291 -16.79 -18.72 10.97
N GLY A 292 -17.37 -19.07 9.81
CA GLY A 292 -18.10 -18.12 8.97
C GLY A 292 -17.19 -17.29 8.03
N PRO A 293 -17.79 -16.64 7.01
CA PRO A 293 -17.05 -15.80 6.09
C PRO A 293 -16.64 -14.50 6.78
N ARG A 294 -15.34 -14.21 6.79
CA ARG A 294 -14.85 -12.88 7.12
C ARG A 294 -14.98 -12.00 5.88
N VAL A 295 -15.67 -10.90 6.07
CA VAL A 295 -15.90 -9.94 5.02
C VAL A 295 -15.01 -8.74 5.28
N GLU A 296 -14.12 -8.45 4.34
CA GLU A 296 -13.37 -7.21 4.33
C GLU A 296 -14.33 -6.07 4.08
N SER A 297 -14.32 -5.07 4.93
CA SER A 297 -15.19 -3.90 4.87
C SER A 297 -14.36 -2.63 4.84
N VAL A 298 -14.88 -1.60 4.21
CA VAL A 298 -14.29 -0.25 4.23
C VAL A 298 -15.35 0.71 4.72
N TRP A 299 -15.04 1.45 5.79
CA TRP A 299 -15.84 2.57 6.28
C TRP A 299 -15.22 3.87 5.78
N MET A 300 -16.07 4.80 5.36
CA MET A 300 -15.64 6.05 4.71
C MET A 300 -16.41 7.22 5.31
N SER A 301 -15.69 8.29 5.69
CA SER A 301 -16.28 9.55 6.19
C SER A 301 -16.96 10.37 5.08
N TYR A 302 -16.97 9.87 3.85
CA TYR A 302 -17.47 10.54 2.64
C TYR A 302 -18.41 9.68 1.83
N GLY A 303 -19.22 10.36 0.99
CA GLY A 303 -20.20 9.69 0.12
C GLY A 303 -21.55 9.44 0.81
N PRO A 304 -22.57 9.03 0.06
CA PRO A 304 -23.90 8.77 0.65
C PRO A 304 -23.84 7.52 1.55
N HIS A 305 -24.52 7.59 2.70
CA HIS A 305 -24.75 6.42 3.52
C HIS A 305 -25.47 5.34 2.67
N THR A 306 -25.00 4.10 2.76
CA THR A 306 -25.75 2.95 2.24
C THR A 306 -26.48 2.33 3.43
N ASP A 307 -27.82 2.46 3.43
CA ASP A 307 -28.73 1.79 4.38
C ASP A 307 -28.52 0.27 4.40
#